data_881458813b52c534d39520074aa00ea8
#
_entry.id   881458813b52c534d39520074aa00ea8
#
_cell.length_a   1.000
_cell.length_b   1.000
_cell.length_c   1.000
_cell.angle_alpha   90.00
_cell.angle_beta   90.00
_cell.angle_gamma   90.00
#
_symmetry.space_group_name_H-M   'P 1'
#
loop_
_entity.id
_entity.type
_entity.pdbx_description
1 polymer ?
#
loop_
_entity_poly.entity_id
_entity_poly.type
_entity_poly.pdbx_seq_one_letter_code
_entity_poly.pdbx_strand_id
1 'polypeptide(L)'
;MILYENGKICNPLEDYEVYGSYDVVVVGGGMAGVAAALSCGKRGWKVLLIEALSALGGLATMGLVNIPLDFVSGLGTEMFRELEAENGLWHRNTDVEKHKLVLDRMLARYHCEVLLVTPVVDAIVEGDTIRGVVIQTKQGRRAVYARGVIDCSGDSDAAYYAGAELLCGRPGDGMSQACSLEFILGGVDWDAYAASDLKKNDPRWVARIREDLTAGKLPYATDNHLNWITHVPGRPQHCGMDEVSICFAHSRRCYPADNRDLTRMYLEGREQANMLARYIRENIPGFEHSFLTVTAPLLGVRESRRILGEYVLTARDLATLAKQDDVVCMSNHGYDIHNFEDMGNIKWAPIEIDGETRYVICNAGGFGTTTRPPHGAPVVNIKGQSVDHAEFDAGGCYDIPYRCLVPVRVENLLAAGRNLSADIHAQSGARLVMACFTMGEAAGTAMSIALKKGVTPRQVERVELQRELVASGVNIGQRMRRIPGLERQEGEADGDYRNGEFIAEKHVAPVQKDTLEFVRGEK
;
A
#
# COMPACT_ATOMS: atom_id res chain seq x y z
N MET A 1 -27.78 9.94 -26.81
CA MET A 1 -27.94 11.38 -27.11
C MET A 1 -27.91 12.14 -25.80
N ILE A 2 -27.06 13.14 -25.69
CA ILE A 2 -26.96 13.99 -24.48
C ILE A 2 -27.93 15.15 -24.65
N LEU A 3 -28.84 15.33 -23.70
CA LEU A 3 -29.83 16.42 -23.71
C LEU A 3 -29.45 17.45 -22.64
N TYR A 4 -29.67 18.73 -22.95
CA TYR A 4 -29.51 19.82 -21.99
C TYR A 4 -30.89 20.34 -21.60
N GLU A 5 -31.34 20.07 -20.40
CA GLU A 5 -32.65 20.49 -19.88
C GLU A 5 -32.50 21.11 -18.49
N ASN A 6 -33.18 22.23 -18.29
CA ASN A 6 -33.26 22.95 -16.99
C ASN A 6 -31.88 23.23 -16.32
N GLY A 7 -30.87 23.59 -17.11
CA GLY A 7 -29.52 23.86 -16.60
C GLY A 7 -28.71 22.61 -16.27
N LYS A 8 -29.19 21.42 -16.61
CA LYS A 8 -28.49 20.16 -16.41
C LYS A 8 -28.30 19.42 -17.74
N ILE A 9 -27.19 18.73 -17.87
CA ILE A 9 -26.96 17.79 -18.95
C ILE A 9 -27.54 16.45 -18.52
N CYS A 10 -28.56 15.97 -19.21
CA CYS A 10 -29.25 14.73 -18.94
C CYS A 10 -28.91 13.70 -20.00
N ASN A 11 -28.64 12.48 -19.60
CA ASN A 11 -28.54 11.32 -20.47
C ASN A 11 -29.67 10.35 -20.10
N PRO A 12 -30.83 10.44 -20.77
CA PRO A 12 -32.04 9.83 -20.24
C PRO A 12 -32.09 8.31 -20.26
N LEU A 13 -31.26 7.59 -20.98
CA LEU A 13 -31.22 6.12 -21.01
C LEU A 13 -29.96 5.69 -21.79
N GLU A 14 -28.90 5.25 -21.12
CA GLU A 14 -27.84 4.49 -21.78
C GLU A 14 -28.05 3.00 -21.52
N ASP A 15 -28.37 2.26 -22.56
CA ASP A 15 -28.21 0.81 -22.55
C ASP A 15 -26.74 0.52 -22.76
N TYR A 16 -26.12 -0.16 -21.78
CA TYR A 16 -24.73 -0.56 -21.92
C TYR A 16 -24.64 -1.95 -22.56
N GLU A 17 -23.83 -2.07 -23.61
CA GLU A 17 -23.45 -3.39 -24.10
C GLU A 17 -22.67 -4.15 -23.04
N VAL A 18 -22.94 -5.45 -22.93
CA VAL A 18 -22.26 -6.32 -21.99
C VAL A 18 -20.88 -6.65 -22.52
N TYR A 19 -19.84 -6.31 -21.76
CA TYR A 19 -18.46 -6.72 -22.02
C TYR A 19 -18.28 -8.22 -21.75
N GLY A 20 -18.79 -8.67 -20.60
CA GLY A 20 -18.68 -10.07 -20.19
C GLY A 20 -19.27 -10.34 -18.83
N SER A 21 -19.24 -11.63 -18.45
CA SER A 21 -19.66 -12.10 -17.13
C SER A 21 -18.55 -12.93 -16.50
N TYR A 22 -18.27 -12.66 -15.23
CA TYR A 22 -17.18 -13.25 -14.46
C TYR A 22 -17.70 -13.74 -13.11
N ASP A 23 -16.97 -14.66 -12.49
CA ASP A 23 -17.26 -15.03 -11.11
C ASP A 23 -16.84 -13.90 -10.17
N VAL A 24 -15.63 -13.34 -10.41
CA VAL A 24 -15.09 -12.25 -9.61
C VAL A 24 -14.58 -11.13 -10.52
N VAL A 25 -14.95 -9.91 -10.20
CA VAL A 25 -14.34 -8.70 -10.76
C VAL A 25 -13.52 -8.02 -9.67
N VAL A 26 -12.26 -7.77 -9.97
CA VAL A 26 -11.34 -7.01 -9.10
C VAL A 26 -11.13 -5.64 -9.72
N VAL A 27 -11.42 -4.58 -8.98
CA VAL A 27 -11.29 -3.18 -9.41
C VAL A 27 -10.03 -2.57 -8.82
N GLY A 28 -9.09 -2.19 -9.69
CA GLY A 28 -7.77 -1.69 -9.33
C GLY A 28 -6.69 -2.77 -9.35
N GLY A 29 -5.69 -2.60 -10.20
CA GLY A 29 -4.54 -3.49 -10.37
C GLY A 29 -3.32 -3.14 -9.50
N GLY A 30 -3.53 -2.43 -8.39
CA GLY A 30 -2.52 -2.23 -7.36
C GLY A 30 -2.15 -3.55 -6.66
N MET A 31 -1.23 -3.51 -5.71
CA MET A 31 -0.74 -4.72 -5.04
C MET A 31 -1.87 -5.55 -4.41
N ALA A 32 -2.85 -4.93 -3.78
CA ALA A 32 -4.01 -5.63 -3.22
C ALA A 32 -4.85 -6.31 -4.32
N GLY A 33 -5.11 -5.61 -5.43
CA GLY A 33 -5.92 -6.17 -6.51
C GLY A 33 -5.25 -7.32 -7.23
N VAL A 34 -3.94 -7.22 -7.46
CA VAL A 34 -3.17 -8.34 -8.02
C VAL A 34 -3.27 -9.57 -7.11
N ALA A 35 -3.04 -9.41 -5.80
CA ALA A 35 -3.14 -10.52 -4.85
C ALA A 35 -4.55 -11.12 -4.78
N ALA A 36 -5.59 -10.29 -4.80
CA ALA A 36 -6.98 -10.72 -4.82
C ALA A 36 -7.31 -11.54 -6.09
N ALA A 37 -6.90 -11.04 -7.25
CA ALA A 37 -7.10 -11.73 -8.52
C ALA A 37 -6.35 -13.08 -8.56
N LEU A 38 -5.06 -13.09 -8.16
CA LEU A 38 -4.26 -14.31 -8.05
C LEU A 38 -4.89 -15.34 -7.12
N SER A 39 -5.37 -14.90 -5.96
CA SER A 39 -6.02 -15.76 -4.97
C SER A 39 -7.29 -16.42 -5.52
N CYS A 40 -8.11 -15.68 -6.25
CA CYS A 40 -9.30 -16.20 -6.92
C CYS A 40 -8.93 -17.12 -8.11
N GLY A 41 -8.01 -16.69 -8.98
CA GLY A 41 -7.57 -17.46 -10.14
C GLY A 41 -6.94 -18.79 -9.77
N LYS A 42 -6.08 -18.82 -8.74
CA LYS A 42 -5.47 -20.03 -8.19
C LYS A 42 -6.51 -21.05 -7.71
N ARG A 43 -7.71 -20.58 -7.34
CA ARG A 43 -8.84 -21.43 -6.91
C ARG A 43 -9.80 -21.78 -8.08
N GLY A 44 -9.44 -21.41 -9.32
CA GLY A 44 -10.17 -21.78 -10.54
C GLY A 44 -11.37 -20.91 -10.88
N TRP A 45 -11.55 -19.76 -10.25
CA TRP A 45 -12.61 -18.81 -10.59
C TRP A 45 -12.27 -18.04 -11.88
N LYS A 46 -13.32 -17.69 -12.65
CA LYS A 46 -13.19 -16.80 -13.79
C LYS A 46 -13.07 -15.35 -13.30
N VAL A 47 -11.86 -14.79 -13.39
CA VAL A 47 -11.51 -13.49 -12.81
C VAL A 47 -11.25 -12.46 -13.90
N LEU A 48 -11.78 -11.24 -13.72
CA LEU A 48 -11.38 -10.04 -14.45
C LEU A 48 -10.77 -9.04 -13.47
N LEU A 49 -9.52 -8.65 -13.71
CA LEU A 49 -8.85 -7.54 -13.05
C LEU A 49 -8.89 -6.29 -13.94
N ILE A 50 -9.45 -5.20 -13.44
CA ILE A 50 -9.61 -3.94 -14.16
C ILE A 50 -8.68 -2.89 -13.56
N GLU A 51 -7.83 -2.28 -14.40
CA GLU A 51 -6.87 -1.24 -13.97
C GLU A 51 -7.00 0.00 -14.87
N ALA A 52 -7.11 1.15 -14.25
CA ALA A 52 -7.22 2.44 -14.93
C ALA A 52 -5.89 2.89 -15.58
N LEU A 53 -4.77 2.41 -15.08
CA LEU A 53 -3.43 2.72 -15.58
C LEU A 53 -2.95 1.69 -16.60
N SER A 54 -1.77 1.94 -17.16
CA SER A 54 -1.15 1.10 -18.19
C SER A 54 -0.31 -0.06 -17.67
N ALA A 55 -0.19 -0.23 -16.34
CA ALA A 55 0.55 -1.31 -15.73
C ALA A 55 0.03 -1.65 -14.33
N LEU A 56 0.31 -2.87 -13.90
CA LEU A 56 -0.04 -3.41 -12.60
C LEU A 56 0.95 -3.00 -11.50
N GLY A 57 0.56 -3.21 -10.23
CA GLY A 57 1.37 -2.97 -9.05
C GLY A 57 1.11 -1.64 -8.35
N GLY A 58 0.36 -0.72 -9.00
CA GLY A 58 -0.03 0.57 -8.42
C GLY A 58 1.17 1.36 -7.90
N LEU A 59 1.19 1.75 -6.62
CA LEU A 59 2.27 2.56 -6.06
C LEU A 59 3.63 1.85 -6.09
N ALA A 60 3.67 0.52 -5.97
CA ALA A 60 4.94 -0.24 -5.99
C ALA A 60 5.64 -0.22 -7.36
N THR A 61 4.93 0.09 -8.43
CA THR A 61 5.45 0.16 -9.81
C THR A 61 5.26 1.53 -10.41
N MET A 62 4.02 1.93 -10.68
CA MET A 62 3.69 3.21 -11.31
C MET A 62 3.93 4.41 -10.39
N GLY A 63 3.87 4.21 -9.08
CA GLY A 63 4.20 5.22 -8.07
C GLY A 63 5.68 5.28 -7.71
N LEU A 64 6.52 4.40 -8.27
CA LEU A 64 7.97 4.27 -8.01
C LEU A 64 8.34 3.99 -6.54
N VAL A 65 7.39 3.53 -5.70
CA VAL A 65 7.64 3.10 -4.32
C VAL A 65 8.28 1.71 -4.37
N ASN A 66 9.55 1.67 -4.72
CA ASN A 66 10.28 0.44 -5.00
C ASN A 66 10.80 -0.28 -3.75
N ILE A 67 10.31 0.09 -2.58
CA ILE A 67 10.58 -0.58 -1.31
C ILE A 67 9.26 -1.10 -0.71
N PRO A 68 8.80 -2.31 -1.08
CA PRO A 68 7.58 -2.89 -0.53
C PRO A 68 7.78 -3.30 0.93
N LEU A 69 7.47 -2.37 1.81
CA LEU A 69 7.58 -2.53 3.26
C LEU A 69 6.48 -3.46 3.81
N ASP A 70 6.71 -3.91 5.03
CA ASP A 70 5.91 -4.81 5.81
C ASP A 70 6.19 -6.30 5.53
N PHE A 71 5.47 -7.16 6.18
CA PHE A 71 5.70 -8.60 6.26
C PHE A 71 5.36 -9.33 4.95
N VAL A 72 6.20 -10.26 4.51
CA VAL A 72 6.01 -11.05 3.28
C VAL A 72 5.56 -12.46 3.63
N SER A 73 4.41 -12.88 3.12
CA SER A 73 3.89 -14.24 3.27
C SER A 73 2.97 -14.62 2.10
N GLY A 74 2.51 -15.86 2.04
CA GLY A 74 1.58 -16.32 1.02
C GLY A 74 2.07 -16.06 -0.41
N LEU A 75 1.19 -15.52 -1.25
CA LEU A 75 1.51 -15.14 -2.65
C LEU A 75 2.62 -14.09 -2.74
N GLY A 76 2.84 -13.29 -1.70
CA GLY A 76 3.95 -12.34 -1.64
C GLY A 76 5.31 -13.03 -1.69
N THR A 77 5.44 -14.19 -1.04
CA THR A 77 6.66 -15.00 -1.09
C THR A 77 6.93 -15.53 -2.51
N GLU A 78 5.89 -15.92 -3.25
CA GLU A 78 6.00 -16.36 -4.65
C GLU A 78 6.48 -15.19 -5.52
N MET A 79 5.87 -14.00 -5.37
CA MET A 79 6.25 -12.80 -6.10
C MET A 79 7.72 -12.40 -5.87
N PHE A 80 8.17 -12.38 -4.62
CA PHE A 80 9.56 -12.02 -4.30
C PHE A 80 10.56 -13.00 -4.90
N ARG A 81 10.23 -14.30 -4.89
CA ARG A 81 11.07 -15.33 -5.52
C ARG A 81 11.20 -15.13 -7.04
N GLU A 82 10.11 -14.74 -7.70
CA GLU A 82 10.16 -14.45 -9.15
C GLU A 82 10.93 -13.16 -9.43
N LEU A 83 10.80 -12.13 -8.60
CA LEU A 83 11.62 -10.92 -8.71
C LEU A 83 13.10 -11.21 -8.53
N GLU A 84 13.47 -12.08 -7.62
CA GLU A 84 14.85 -12.53 -7.42
C GLU A 84 15.38 -13.28 -8.64
N ALA A 85 14.59 -14.20 -9.19
CA ALA A 85 14.94 -14.94 -10.41
C ALA A 85 15.16 -14.03 -11.62
N GLU A 86 14.47 -12.90 -11.70
CA GLU A 86 14.64 -11.87 -12.73
C GLU A 86 15.79 -10.88 -12.43
N ASN A 87 16.55 -11.07 -11.34
CA ASN A 87 17.49 -10.06 -10.81
C ASN A 87 16.83 -8.69 -10.59
N GLY A 88 15.56 -8.67 -10.21
CA GLY A 88 14.76 -7.48 -9.96
C GLY A 88 14.66 -7.11 -8.49
N LEU A 89 15.46 -7.75 -7.63
CA LEU A 89 15.43 -7.59 -6.19
C LEU A 89 16.84 -7.37 -5.63
N TRP A 90 16.99 -6.38 -4.76
CA TRP A 90 18.17 -6.15 -3.95
C TRP A 90 17.73 -5.75 -2.54
N HIS A 91 18.00 -6.59 -1.57
CA HIS A 91 17.36 -6.51 -0.26
C HIS A 91 15.84 -6.49 -0.42
N ARG A 92 15.19 -5.37 -0.10
CA ARG A 92 13.76 -5.17 -0.37
C ARG A 92 13.47 -4.23 -1.54
N ASN A 93 14.48 -3.63 -2.12
CA ASN A 93 14.28 -2.74 -3.26
C ASN A 93 13.99 -3.55 -4.51
N THR A 94 13.01 -3.11 -5.28
CA THR A 94 12.61 -3.77 -6.51
C THR A 94 12.92 -2.91 -7.73
N ASP A 95 13.29 -3.56 -8.83
CA ASP A 95 13.23 -2.92 -10.15
C ASP A 95 11.77 -2.85 -10.57
N VAL A 96 11.25 -1.64 -10.70
CA VAL A 96 9.83 -1.40 -11.00
C VAL A 96 9.38 -1.99 -12.34
N GLU A 97 10.26 -2.05 -13.35
CA GLU A 97 9.91 -2.64 -14.65
C GLU A 97 9.85 -4.17 -14.56
N LYS A 98 10.78 -4.79 -13.88
CA LYS A 98 10.75 -6.23 -13.63
C LYS A 98 9.58 -6.62 -12.74
N HIS A 99 9.23 -5.75 -11.79
CA HIS A 99 8.07 -5.97 -10.94
C HIS A 99 6.78 -6.00 -11.76
N LYS A 100 6.56 -5.06 -12.69
CA LYS A 100 5.42 -5.10 -13.63
C LYS A 100 5.38 -6.43 -14.39
N LEU A 101 6.51 -6.83 -14.98
CA LEU A 101 6.62 -8.08 -15.75
C LEU A 101 6.29 -9.33 -14.92
N VAL A 102 6.76 -9.39 -13.67
CA VAL A 102 6.48 -10.50 -12.75
C VAL A 102 4.98 -10.57 -12.44
N LEU A 103 4.34 -9.43 -12.14
CA LEU A 103 2.91 -9.39 -11.86
C LEU A 103 2.07 -9.83 -13.09
N ASP A 104 2.42 -9.38 -14.29
CA ASP A 104 1.77 -9.79 -15.54
C ASP A 104 1.85 -11.31 -15.73
N ARG A 105 3.04 -11.90 -15.54
CA ARG A 105 3.27 -13.34 -15.67
C ARG A 105 2.53 -14.15 -14.61
N MET A 106 2.50 -13.69 -13.38
CA MET A 106 1.76 -14.37 -12.30
C MET A 106 0.26 -14.43 -12.63
N LEU A 107 -0.35 -13.32 -13.05
CA LEU A 107 -1.77 -13.30 -13.43
C LEU A 107 -2.07 -14.20 -14.64
N ALA A 108 -1.21 -14.18 -15.66
CA ALA A 108 -1.33 -15.07 -16.81
C ALA A 108 -1.27 -16.55 -16.41
N ARG A 109 -0.37 -16.92 -15.49
CA ARG A 109 -0.23 -18.29 -14.97
C ARG A 109 -1.51 -18.81 -14.32
N TYR A 110 -2.22 -17.95 -13.61
CA TYR A 110 -3.48 -18.30 -12.94
C TYR A 110 -4.72 -17.93 -13.76
N HIS A 111 -4.55 -17.70 -15.08
CA HIS A 111 -5.62 -17.46 -16.05
C HIS A 111 -6.54 -16.29 -15.67
N CYS A 112 -6.02 -15.27 -14.99
CA CYS A 112 -6.75 -14.05 -14.71
C CYS A 112 -6.76 -13.17 -15.97
N GLU A 113 -7.94 -12.76 -16.41
CA GLU A 113 -8.07 -11.75 -17.46
C GLU A 113 -7.76 -10.36 -16.89
N VAL A 114 -7.03 -9.55 -17.64
CA VAL A 114 -6.60 -8.20 -17.24
C VAL A 114 -7.04 -7.18 -18.27
N LEU A 115 -7.68 -6.10 -17.83
CA LEU A 115 -7.97 -4.92 -18.63
C LEU A 115 -7.19 -3.73 -18.08
N LEU A 116 -6.22 -3.26 -18.84
CA LEU A 116 -5.48 -2.03 -18.56
C LEU A 116 -6.12 -0.81 -19.23
N VAL A 117 -5.79 0.39 -18.77
CA VAL A 117 -6.29 1.68 -19.31
C VAL A 117 -7.82 1.72 -19.34
N THR A 118 -8.42 1.12 -18.33
CA THR A 118 -9.87 0.92 -18.28
C THR A 118 -10.40 1.34 -16.89
N PRO A 119 -10.83 2.60 -16.72
CA PRO A 119 -11.42 3.02 -15.46
C PRO A 119 -12.83 2.43 -15.26
N VAL A 120 -13.15 2.07 -14.03
CA VAL A 120 -14.53 1.83 -13.59
C VAL A 120 -15.21 3.18 -13.41
N VAL A 121 -16.41 3.34 -13.92
CA VAL A 121 -17.13 4.62 -13.94
C VAL A 121 -18.53 4.55 -13.33
N ASP A 122 -18.99 3.36 -12.99
CA ASP A 122 -20.24 3.13 -12.27
C ASP A 122 -20.30 1.70 -11.70
N ALA A 123 -21.30 1.40 -10.89
CA ALA A 123 -21.60 0.06 -10.39
C ALA A 123 -22.99 -0.41 -10.81
N ILE A 124 -23.14 -1.72 -11.00
CA ILE A 124 -24.43 -2.38 -11.23
C ILE A 124 -24.92 -2.91 -9.89
N VAL A 125 -26.01 -2.37 -9.37
CA VAL A 125 -26.53 -2.71 -8.05
C VAL A 125 -27.99 -3.15 -8.15
N GLU A 126 -28.34 -4.22 -7.46
CA GLU A 126 -29.70 -4.73 -7.31
C GLU A 126 -30.06 -4.78 -5.82
N GLY A 127 -30.91 -3.88 -5.37
CA GLY A 127 -31.13 -3.64 -3.94
C GLY A 127 -29.84 -3.19 -3.26
N ASP A 128 -29.37 -3.93 -2.27
CA ASP A 128 -28.10 -3.69 -1.57
C ASP A 128 -26.94 -4.56 -2.09
N THR A 129 -27.14 -5.25 -3.21
CA THR A 129 -26.18 -6.23 -3.74
C THR A 129 -25.53 -5.71 -5.01
N ILE A 130 -24.19 -5.62 -5.01
CA ILE A 130 -23.44 -5.34 -6.24
C ILE A 130 -23.47 -6.57 -7.16
N ARG A 131 -23.73 -6.33 -8.46
CA ARG A 131 -23.85 -7.34 -9.52
C ARG A 131 -22.82 -7.16 -10.62
N GLY A 132 -21.97 -6.15 -10.48
CA GLY A 132 -20.95 -5.84 -11.46
C GLY A 132 -20.58 -4.37 -11.45
N VAL A 133 -19.87 -3.97 -12.49
CA VAL A 133 -19.39 -2.60 -12.67
C VAL A 133 -19.59 -2.14 -14.11
N VAL A 134 -19.57 -0.82 -14.32
CA VAL A 134 -19.53 -0.20 -15.64
C VAL A 134 -18.11 0.32 -15.88
N ILE A 135 -17.55 -0.03 -17.02
CA ILE A 135 -16.20 0.36 -17.42
C ILE A 135 -16.24 1.33 -18.60
N GLN A 136 -15.25 2.22 -18.68
CA GLN A 136 -15.02 3.06 -19.84
C GLN A 136 -13.95 2.45 -20.73
N THR A 137 -14.35 1.98 -21.90
CA THR A 137 -13.44 1.46 -22.94
C THR A 137 -13.24 2.45 -24.07
N LYS A 138 -12.35 2.14 -25.02
CA LYS A 138 -12.19 2.94 -26.25
C LYS A 138 -13.43 2.92 -27.16
N GLN A 139 -14.28 1.88 -27.02
CA GLN A 139 -15.54 1.74 -27.76
C GLN A 139 -16.75 2.32 -27.03
N GLY A 140 -16.56 2.96 -25.87
CA GLY A 140 -17.63 3.49 -25.04
C GLY A 140 -17.78 2.73 -23.72
N ARG A 141 -18.85 3.01 -23.00
CA ARG A 141 -19.16 2.33 -21.74
C ARG A 141 -19.64 0.90 -21.98
N ARG A 142 -19.24 0.00 -21.10
CA ARG A 142 -19.61 -1.42 -21.14
C ARG A 142 -19.97 -1.91 -19.74
N ALA A 143 -20.96 -2.77 -19.66
CA ALA A 143 -21.35 -3.44 -18.43
C ALA A 143 -20.52 -4.72 -18.23
N VAL A 144 -19.99 -4.94 -17.03
CA VAL A 144 -19.31 -6.18 -16.63
C VAL A 144 -20.10 -6.79 -15.48
N TYR A 145 -20.69 -7.96 -15.69
CA TYR A 145 -21.39 -8.69 -14.64
C TYR A 145 -20.43 -9.50 -13.78
N ALA A 146 -20.69 -9.56 -12.48
CA ALA A 146 -19.93 -10.33 -11.51
C ALA A 146 -20.84 -10.96 -10.45
N ARG A 147 -20.46 -12.14 -9.96
CA ARG A 147 -21.09 -12.73 -8.77
C ARG A 147 -20.54 -12.10 -7.50
N GLY A 148 -19.30 -11.60 -7.53
CA GLY A 148 -18.67 -10.83 -6.46
C GLY A 148 -17.69 -9.81 -7.00
N VAL A 149 -17.56 -8.69 -6.29
CA VAL A 149 -16.64 -7.58 -6.63
C VAL A 149 -15.67 -7.36 -5.46
N ILE A 150 -14.40 -7.18 -5.79
CA ILE A 150 -13.37 -6.78 -4.80
C ILE A 150 -12.82 -5.42 -5.22
N ASP A 151 -13.08 -4.40 -4.40
CA ASP A 151 -12.58 -3.05 -4.62
C ASP A 151 -11.17 -2.90 -4.05
N CYS A 152 -10.20 -2.86 -4.94
CA CYS A 152 -8.79 -2.60 -4.67
C CYS A 152 -8.30 -1.32 -5.38
N SER A 153 -9.21 -0.41 -5.73
CA SER A 153 -8.89 0.85 -6.43
C SER A 153 -8.01 1.79 -5.59
N GLY A 154 -7.96 1.54 -4.27
CA GLY A 154 -7.28 2.39 -3.30
C GLY A 154 -8.05 3.65 -2.91
N ASP A 155 -9.04 4.05 -3.72
CA ASP A 155 -9.90 5.21 -3.52
C ASP A 155 -11.37 4.83 -3.29
N SER A 156 -11.65 3.51 -3.11
CA SER A 156 -13.01 2.95 -2.95
C SER A 156 -13.94 3.30 -4.10
N ASP A 157 -13.48 3.22 -5.35
CA ASP A 157 -14.27 3.67 -6.49
C ASP A 157 -15.51 2.79 -6.73
N ALA A 158 -15.34 1.46 -6.72
CA ALA A 158 -16.48 0.56 -6.87
C ALA A 158 -17.44 0.65 -5.69
N ALA A 159 -16.91 0.77 -4.47
CA ALA A 159 -17.71 0.96 -3.25
C ALA A 159 -18.50 2.27 -3.28
N TYR A 160 -17.86 3.35 -3.74
CA TYR A 160 -18.50 4.66 -3.93
C TYR A 160 -19.68 4.59 -4.91
N TYR A 161 -19.45 4.01 -6.08
CA TYR A 161 -20.51 3.85 -7.09
C TYR A 161 -21.62 2.89 -6.63
N ALA A 162 -21.29 1.90 -5.82
CA ALA A 162 -22.27 1.00 -5.23
C ALA A 162 -23.08 1.60 -4.07
N GLY A 163 -22.77 2.84 -3.65
CA GLY A 163 -23.46 3.53 -2.56
C GLY A 163 -23.04 3.07 -1.16
N ALA A 164 -21.86 2.49 -1.01
CA ALA A 164 -21.31 2.14 0.30
C ALA A 164 -21.03 3.40 1.14
N GLU A 165 -21.12 3.26 2.45
CA GLU A 165 -20.71 4.33 3.37
C GLU A 165 -19.19 4.44 3.39
N LEU A 166 -18.69 5.68 3.35
CA LEU A 166 -17.26 5.95 3.22
C LEU A 166 -16.76 6.92 4.29
N LEU A 167 -15.52 6.70 4.70
CA LEU A 167 -14.70 7.63 5.46
C LEU A 167 -13.76 8.35 4.49
N CYS A 168 -13.47 9.64 4.72
CA CYS A 168 -12.57 10.41 3.85
C CYS A 168 -11.72 11.39 4.64
N GLY A 169 -10.41 11.34 4.47
CA GLY A 169 -9.48 12.24 5.10
C GLY A 169 -9.59 12.31 6.63
N ARG A 170 -9.11 13.40 7.21
CA ARG A 170 -9.25 13.66 8.65
C ARG A 170 -10.66 14.17 9.00
N PRO A 171 -11.16 13.89 10.23
CA PRO A 171 -12.43 14.44 10.68
C PRO A 171 -12.45 15.97 10.61
N GLY A 172 -13.59 16.52 10.20
CA GLY A 172 -13.87 17.96 10.20
C GLY A 172 -13.74 18.61 8.82
N ASP A 173 -12.64 18.40 8.09
CA ASP A 173 -12.44 19.03 6.77
C ASP A 173 -12.18 18.05 5.62
N GLY A 174 -11.99 16.76 5.93
CA GLY A 174 -11.74 15.73 4.90
C GLY A 174 -10.35 15.82 4.26
N MET A 175 -9.45 16.63 4.79
CA MET A 175 -8.10 16.78 4.27
C MET A 175 -7.29 15.48 4.45
N SER A 176 -6.58 15.10 3.43
CA SER A 176 -5.69 13.93 3.41
C SER A 176 -4.25 14.32 3.75
N GLN A 177 -3.47 13.34 4.19
CA GLN A 177 -2.02 13.49 4.40
C GLN A 177 -1.33 14.00 3.14
N ALA A 178 -0.14 14.59 3.29
CA ALA A 178 0.69 15.02 2.16
C ALA A 178 0.86 13.89 1.14
N CYS A 179 0.72 14.22 -0.14
CA CYS A 179 0.98 13.32 -1.26
C CYS A 179 2.41 13.52 -1.78
N SER A 180 3.01 12.49 -2.36
CA SER A 180 4.37 12.57 -2.90
C SER A 180 4.39 12.26 -4.39
N LEU A 181 5.23 12.96 -5.15
CA LEU A 181 5.59 12.54 -6.49
C LEU A 181 7.03 12.01 -6.46
N GLU A 182 7.16 10.71 -6.49
CA GLU A 182 8.45 10.04 -6.53
C GLU A 182 9.14 10.27 -7.88
N PHE A 183 10.47 10.19 -7.88
CA PHE A 183 11.23 10.31 -9.12
C PHE A 183 12.52 9.48 -9.07
N ILE A 184 13.04 9.10 -10.23
CA ILE A 184 14.29 8.37 -10.36
C ILE A 184 15.35 9.29 -10.94
N LEU A 185 16.55 9.24 -10.33
CA LEU A 185 17.76 9.81 -10.87
C LEU A 185 18.66 8.69 -11.40
N GLY A 186 19.13 8.85 -12.62
CA GLY A 186 20.21 8.04 -13.20
C GLY A 186 21.55 8.75 -13.13
N GLY A 187 22.64 8.05 -13.42
CA GLY A 187 23.99 8.62 -13.40
C GLY A 187 24.53 8.90 -12.00
N VAL A 188 24.16 8.05 -11.04
CA VAL A 188 24.52 8.19 -9.62
C VAL A 188 25.73 7.29 -9.32
N ASP A 189 26.77 7.86 -8.72
CA ASP A 189 27.83 7.09 -8.08
C ASP A 189 27.37 6.73 -6.65
N TRP A 190 26.70 5.56 -6.54
CA TRP A 190 26.13 5.10 -5.27
C TRP A 190 27.22 4.84 -4.22
N ASP A 191 28.38 4.33 -4.63
CA ASP A 191 29.47 4.03 -3.71
C ASP A 191 30.06 5.32 -3.13
N ALA A 192 30.27 6.34 -3.95
CA ALA A 192 30.69 7.66 -3.46
C ALA A 192 29.67 8.28 -2.52
N TYR A 193 28.36 8.19 -2.84
CA TYR A 193 27.30 8.65 -1.94
C TYR A 193 27.32 7.89 -0.62
N ALA A 194 27.36 6.55 -0.64
CA ALA A 194 27.35 5.70 0.54
C ALA A 194 28.59 5.95 1.45
N ALA A 195 29.74 6.24 0.84
CA ALA A 195 30.98 6.56 1.54
C ALA A 195 31.01 8.01 2.10
N SER A 196 30.12 8.89 1.67
CA SER A 196 30.12 10.30 2.02
C SER A 196 29.84 10.56 3.50
N ASP A 197 30.37 11.65 4.02
CA ASP A 197 30.07 12.12 5.38
C ASP A 197 28.60 12.50 5.54
N LEU A 198 27.96 12.99 4.48
CA LEU A 198 26.53 13.29 4.48
C LEU A 198 25.71 12.03 4.78
N LYS A 199 25.95 10.93 4.05
CA LYS A 199 25.21 9.67 4.25
C LYS A 199 25.44 9.09 5.63
N LYS A 200 26.67 9.19 6.16
CA LYS A 200 27.04 8.65 7.48
C LYS A 200 26.47 9.47 8.65
N ASN A 201 26.52 10.80 8.55
CA ASN A 201 26.25 11.70 9.69
C ASN A 201 24.87 12.39 9.61
N ASP A 202 24.30 12.54 8.41
CA ASP A 202 22.98 13.13 8.18
C ASP A 202 22.21 12.35 7.07
N PRO A 203 21.92 11.06 7.28
CA PRO A 203 21.34 10.19 6.25
C PRO A 203 19.96 10.64 5.75
N ARG A 204 19.29 11.51 6.48
CA ARG A 204 18.00 12.12 6.14
C ARG A 204 18.12 13.58 5.70
N TRP A 205 19.33 14.09 5.51
CA TRP A 205 19.66 15.45 5.05
C TRP A 205 19.04 16.58 5.86
N VAL A 206 18.74 16.35 7.15
CA VAL A 206 18.04 17.34 8.00
C VAL A 206 18.87 18.61 8.19
N ALA A 207 20.15 18.45 8.59
CA ALA A 207 21.06 19.57 8.76
C ALA A 207 21.39 20.19 7.41
N ARG A 208 21.68 19.36 6.41
CA ARG A 208 22.01 19.78 5.05
C ARG A 208 20.91 20.65 4.41
N ILE A 209 19.64 20.23 4.47
CA ILE A 209 18.51 20.99 3.94
C ILE A 209 18.41 22.36 4.61
N ARG A 210 18.57 22.42 5.94
CA ARG A 210 18.54 23.68 6.69
C ARG A 210 19.67 24.63 6.30
N GLU A 211 20.88 24.13 6.18
CA GLU A 211 22.04 24.91 5.75
C GLU A 211 21.88 25.44 4.34
N ASP A 212 21.47 24.60 3.39
CA ASP A 212 21.37 24.96 1.99
C ASP A 212 20.17 25.89 1.70
N LEU A 213 19.08 25.80 2.47
CA LEU A 213 18.01 26.81 2.47
C LEU A 213 18.55 28.17 2.92
N THR A 214 19.31 28.21 4.02
CA THR A 214 19.89 29.45 4.57
C THR A 214 20.93 30.07 3.60
N ALA A 215 21.68 29.20 2.93
CA ALA A 215 22.67 29.62 1.92
C ALA A 215 22.07 29.98 0.54
N GLY A 216 20.77 29.80 0.35
CA GLY A 216 20.09 30.04 -0.92
C GLY A 216 20.40 29.04 -2.02
N LYS A 217 21.01 27.89 -1.69
CA LYS A 217 21.30 26.82 -2.65
C LYS A 217 20.05 25.99 -2.97
N LEU A 218 19.15 25.83 -2.01
CA LEU A 218 17.83 25.24 -2.19
C LEU A 218 16.79 26.37 -2.18
N PRO A 219 16.05 26.59 -3.27
CA PRO A 219 15.13 27.74 -3.39
C PRO A 219 14.01 27.73 -2.36
N TYR A 220 13.48 26.54 -2.07
CA TYR A 220 12.50 26.28 -1.02
C TYR A 220 12.55 24.81 -0.61
N ALA A 221 12.16 24.50 0.62
CA ALA A 221 12.06 23.12 1.06
C ALA A 221 10.72 22.51 0.62
N THR A 222 10.78 21.35 0.02
CA THR A 222 9.61 20.51 -0.25
C THR A 222 9.23 19.70 0.99
N ASP A 223 10.24 19.38 1.82
CA ASP A 223 10.11 18.81 3.15
C ASP A 223 11.30 19.24 4.03
N ASN A 224 11.24 18.98 5.34
CA ASN A 224 12.31 19.26 6.27
C ASN A 224 13.37 18.14 6.37
N HIS A 225 13.17 17.05 5.65
CA HIS A 225 14.07 15.90 5.57
C HIS A 225 13.83 15.10 4.29
N LEU A 226 14.82 14.34 3.87
CA LEU A 226 14.69 13.32 2.83
C LEU A 226 13.88 12.14 3.39
N ASN A 227 12.75 11.82 2.76
CA ASN A 227 11.94 10.70 3.20
C ASN A 227 12.69 9.38 3.02
N TRP A 228 13.08 9.09 1.79
CA TRP A 228 13.95 7.98 1.48
C TRP A 228 14.64 8.14 0.13
N ILE A 229 15.75 7.42 -0.02
CA ILE A 229 16.48 7.22 -1.25
C ILE A 229 16.87 5.73 -1.32
N THR A 230 16.50 5.08 -2.40
CA THR A 230 16.71 3.63 -2.58
C THR A 230 17.32 3.33 -3.93
N HIS A 231 18.23 2.38 -3.93
CA HIS A 231 18.84 1.85 -5.16
C HIS A 231 17.79 1.12 -6.02
N VAL A 232 17.86 1.25 -7.34
CA VAL A 232 17.04 0.48 -8.29
C VAL A 232 17.85 -0.72 -8.75
N PRO A 233 17.54 -1.95 -8.30
CA PRO A 233 18.36 -3.13 -8.54
C PRO A 233 18.26 -3.66 -9.98
N GLY A 234 19.18 -4.55 -10.32
CA GLY A 234 19.06 -5.41 -11.49
C GLY A 234 19.22 -4.74 -12.85
N ARG A 235 19.54 -3.46 -12.85
CA ARG A 235 19.89 -2.74 -14.08
C ARG A 235 21.40 -2.80 -14.31
N PRO A 236 21.85 -3.01 -15.55
CA PRO A 236 23.27 -2.98 -15.84
C PRO A 236 23.83 -1.60 -15.46
N GLN A 237 24.89 -1.59 -14.66
CA GLN A 237 25.63 -0.37 -14.42
C GLN A 237 26.15 0.18 -15.73
N HIS A 238 25.73 1.36 -16.12
CA HIS A 238 26.23 2.03 -17.30
C HIS A 238 27.42 2.90 -16.89
N CYS A 239 28.61 2.53 -17.30
CA CYS A 239 29.86 3.22 -16.92
C CYS A 239 30.08 3.28 -15.38
N GLY A 240 29.63 2.28 -14.63
CA GLY A 240 29.74 2.25 -13.17
C GLY A 240 28.73 3.13 -12.43
N MET A 241 27.70 3.63 -13.12
CA MET A 241 26.68 4.51 -12.55
C MET A 241 25.36 3.78 -12.32
N ASP A 242 24.68 4.14 -11.26
CA ASP A 242 23.43 3.55 -10.78
C ASP A 242 22.20 4.42 -11.02
N GLU A 243 21.04 3.85 -10.79
CA GLU A 243 19.78 4.56 -10.66
C GLU A 243 19.26 4.48 -9.23
N VAL A 244 18.65 5.57 -8.76
CA VAL A 244 18.05 5.65 -7.42
C VAL A 244 16.65 6.24 -7.49
N SER A 245 15.74 5.69 -6.70
CA SER A 245 14.40 6.25 -6.49
C SER A 245 14.42 7.16 -5.26
N ILE A 246 13.76 8.30 -5.37
CA ILE A 246 13.78 9.36 -4.34
C ILE A 246 12.36 9.78 -3.97
N CYS A 247 12.06 9.77 -2.67
CA CYS A 247 10.87 10.37 -2.07
C CYS A 247 11.25 11.65 -1.33
N PHE A 248 11.02 12.78 -1.98
CA PHE A 248 11.32 14.08 -1.41
C PHE A 248 10.35 15.19 -1.89
N ALA A 249 9.68 15.01 -3.03
CA ALA A 249 8.69 15.96 -3.53
C ALA A 249 7.33 15.72 -2.87
N HIS A 250 6.85 16.69 -2.08
CA HIS A 250 5.62 16.58 -1.30
C HIS A 250 4.67 17.74 -1.57
N SER A 251 3.43 17.41 -1.89
CA SER A 251 2.30 18.33 -1.92
C SER A 251 1.48 18.21 -0.64
N ARG A 252 0.98 19.32 -0.14
CA ARG A 252 0.19 19.41 1.10
C ARG A 252 -1.19 19.99 0.85
N ARG A 253 -2.05 19.97 1.86
CA ARG A 253 -3.47 20.36 1.78
C ARG A 253 -4.17 19.60 0.67
N CYS A 254 -4.11 18.27 0.76
CA CYS A 254 -4.48 17.35 -0.30
C CYS A 254 -5.92 16.87 -0.15
N TYR A 255 -6.66 16.88 -1.28
CA TYR A 255 -7.98 16.30 -1.43
C TYR A 255 -7.98 15.34 -2.64
N PRO A 256 -7.39 14.13 -2.52
CA PRO A 256 -7.11 13.29 -3.68
C PRO A 256 -8.36 12.72 -4.39
N ALA A 257 -9.54 12.86 -3.78
CA ALA A 257 -10.81 12.52 -4.44
C ALA A 257 -11.32 13.65 -5.37
N ASP A 258 -10.64 14.80 -5.43
CA ASP A 258 -10.91 15.90 -6.35
C ASP A 258 -9.87 15.92 -7.47
N ASN A 259 -10.30 15.78 -8.71
CA ASN A 259 -9.42 15.76 -9.88
C ASN A 259 -8.70 17.10 -10.12
N ARG A 260 -9.25 18.22 -9.69
CA ARG A 260 -8.57 19.53 -9.78
C ARG A 260 -7.38 19.56 -8.83
N ASP A 261 -7.57 19.04 -7.64
CA ASP A 261 -6.51 18.96 -6.64
C ASP A 261 -5.46 17.91 -7.01
N LEU A 262 -5.87 16.75 -7.52
CA LEU A 262 -4.94 15.77 -8.12
C LEU A 262 -4.08 16.42 -9.21
N THR A 263 -4.68 17.19 -10.11
CA THR A 263 -3.96 17.89 -11.19
C THR A 263 -2.96 18.88 -10.61
N ARG A 264 -3.36 19.68 -9.63
CA ARG A 264 -2.46 20.60 -8.91
C ARG A 264 -1.25 19.86 -8.34
N MET A 265 -1.48 18.77 -7.62
CA MET A 265 -0.41 18.00 -6.99
C MET A 265 0.57 17.38 -8.00
N TYR A 266 0.07 16.91 -9.15
CA TYR A 266 0.96 16.44 -10.23
C TYR A 266 1.83 17.53 -10.83
N LEU A 267 1.26 18.71 -11.08
CA LEU A 267 2.00 19.84 -11.64
C LEU A 267 3.05 20.34 -10.64
N GLU A 268 2.64 20.55 -9.40
CA GLU A 268 3.53 20.96 -8.30
C GLU A 268 4.65 19.93 -8.06
N GLY A 269 4.31 18.64 -8.02
CA GLY A 269 5.28 17.57 -7.83
C GLY A 269 6.33 17.48 -8.93
N ARG A 270 5.96 17.73 -10.21
CA ARG A 270 6.94 17.78 -11.31
C ARG A 270 7.88 18.96 -11.21
N GLU A 271 7.39 20.14 -10.85
CA GLU A 271 8.23 21.32 -10.59
C GLU A 271 9.21 21.04 -9.45
N GLN A 272 8.72 20.46 -8.35
CA GLN A 272 9.57 20.06 -7.22
C GLN A 272 10.63 19.03 -7.65
N ALA A 273 10.26 17.99 -8.38
CA ALA A 273 11.19 16.96 -8.82
C ALA A 273 12.31 17.51 -9.70
N ASN A 274 11.98 18.43 -10.63
CA ASN A 274 12.98 19.08 -11.49
C ASN A 274 13.91 20.01 -10.69
N MET A 275 13.37 20.77 -9.75
CA MET A 275 14.15 21.63 -8.86
C MET A 275 15.09 20.78 -7.99
N LEU A 276 14.57 19.72 -7.37
CA LEU A 276 15.33 18.81 -6.53
C LEU A 276 16.42 18.06 -7.30
N ALA A 277 16.16 17.61 -8.53
CA ALA A 277 17.15 16.94 -9.36
C ALA A 277 18.36 17.83 -9.65
N ARG A 278 18.14 19.14 -9.92
CA ARG A 278 19.23 20.11 -10.08
C ARG A 278 19.99 20.33 -8.77
N TYR A 279 19.27 20.61 -7.68
CA TYR A 279 19.86 20.80 -6.37
C TYR A 279 20.73 19.60 -5.94
N ILE A 280 20.21 18.38 -6.08
CA ILE A 280 20.89 17.15 -5.72
C ILE A 280 22.19 16.99 -6.52
N ARG A 281 22.12 17.16 -7.85
CA ARG A 281 23.30 17.09 -8.71
C ARG A 281 24.40 18.08 -8.34
N GLU A 282 24.03 19.27 -7.97
CA GLU A 282 24.97 20.37 -7.70
C GLU A 282 25.53 20.35 -6.27
N ASN A 283 24.85 19.68 -5.35
CA ASN A 283 25.15 19.83 -3.92
C ASN A 283 25.34 18.52 -3.16
N ILE A 284 24.99 17.35 -3.72
CA ILE A 284 25.06 16.07 -3.00
C ILE A 284 26.18 15.20 -3.56
N PRO A 285 27.13 14.74 -2.72
CA PRO A 285 28.23 13.87 -3.15
C PRO A 285 27.73 12.58 -3.83
N GLY A 286 28.37 12.19 -4.93
CA GLY A 286 27.99 11.03 -5.73
C GLY A 286 26.88 11.28 -6.74
N PHE A 287 26.34 12.52 -6.80
CA PHE A 287 25.26 12.88 -7.72
C PHE A 287 25.70 13.89 -8.81
N GLU A 288 26.97 14.17 -8.94
CA GLU A 288 27.52 15.20 -9.84
C GLU A 288 27.16 14.96 -11.31
N HIS A 289 26.94 13.70 -11.68
CA HIS A 289 26.56 13.30 -13.04
C HIS A 289 25.10 12.87 -13.14
N SER A 290 24.31 13.05 -12.07
CA SER A 290 22.94 12.61 -12.05
C SER A 290 22.01 13.44 -12.92
N PHE A 291 20.98 12.80 -13.45
CA PHE A 291 19.92 13.41 -14.23
C PHE A 291 18.56 12.79 -13.91
N LEU A 292 17.51 13.56 -14.08
CA LEU A 292 16.14 13.09 -13.88
C LEU A 292 15.78 12.09 -14.99
N THR A 293 15.56 10.82 -14.63
CA THR A 293 15.16 9.77 -15.56
C THR A 293 13.65 9.79 -15.79
N VAL A 294 12.89 9.80 -14.69
CA VAL A 294 11.42 9.74 -14.72
C VAL A 294 10.82 10.30 -13.44
N THR A 295 9.67 10.94 -13.54
CA THR A 295 8.75 11.19 -12.43
C THR A 295 7.66 10.14 -12.42
N ALA A 296 7.15 9.79 -11.24
CA ALA A 296 6.12 8.74 -11.11
C ALA A 296 4.89 9.04 -11.97
N PRO A 297 4.46 8.10 -12.82
CA PRO A 297 3.17 8.20 -13.51
C PRO A 297 1.97 8.24 -12.58
N LEU A 298 2.07 7.61 -11.40
CA LEU A 298 1.05 7.59 -10.36
C LEU A 298 1.51 8.39 -9.14
N LEU A 299 0.73 9.39 -8.76
CA LEU A 299 0.97 10.17 -7.54
C LEU A 299 0.86 9.27 -6.31
N GLY A 300 1.79 9.41 -5.39
CA GLY A 300 1.80 8.71 -4.10
C GLY A 300 0.73 9.26 -3.15
N VAL A 301 -0.52 8.95 -3.42
CA VAL A 301 -1.67 9.25 -2.57
C VAL A 301 -1.67 8.31 -1.39
N ARG A 302 -1.48 8.85 -0.17
CA ARG A 302 -1.40 8.04 1.06
C ARG A 302 -2.77 7.58 1.56
N GLU A 303 -3.77 8.42 1.36
CA GLU A 303 -5.16 8.14 1.72
C GLU A 303 -6.14 8.97 0.90
N SER A 304 -7.39 8.50 0.81
CA SER A 304 -8.52 9.20 0.22
C SER A 304 -9.82 8.65 0.84
N ARG A 305 -10.73 8.14 0.03
CA ARG A 305 -11.90 7.41 0.51
C ARG A 305 -11.51 6.03 1.03
N ARG A 306 -12.06 5.66 2.18
CA ARG A 306 -11.99 4.33 2.80
C ARG A 306 -13.41 3.84 3.04
N ILE A 307 -13.66 2.55 2.95
CA ILE A 307 -14.99 2.03 3.29
C ILE A 307 -15.27 2.20 4.79
N LEU A 308 -16.54 2.36 5.15
CA LEU A 308 -17.01 2.06 6.49
C LEU A 308 -17.33 0.55 6.54
N GLY A 309 -16.47 -0.22 7.18
CA GLY A 309 -16.60 -1.66 7.34
C GLY A 309 -17.28 -2.06 8.64
N GLU A 310 -17.54 -3.35 8.80
CA GLU A 310 -18.10 -3.92 10.03
C GLU A 310 -17.20 -3.72 11.25
N TYR A 311 -15.93 -3.44 11.03
CA TYR A 311 -14.98 -2.98 12.03
C TYR A 311 -14.17 -1.82 11.46
N VAL A 312 -13.93 -0.80 12.28
CA VAL A 312 -13.01 0.29 11.96
C VAL A 312 -11.74 0.06 12.75
N LEU A 313 -10.65 -0.24 12.07
CA LEU A 313 -9.33 -0.33 12.70
C LEU A 313 -8.95 1.05 13.25
N THR A 314 -8.56 1.12 14.51
CA THR A 314 -8.34 2.38 15.21
C THR A 314 -6.89 2.58 15.64
N ALA A 315 -6.53 3.84 15.91
CA ALA A 315 -5.25 4.16 16.53
C ALA A 315 -4.99 3.32 17.81
N ARG A 316 -6.04 3.05 18.59
CA ARG A 316 -5.93 2.22 19.80
C ARG A 316 -5.48 0.80 19.48
N ASP A 317 -6.02 0.18 18.40
CA ASP A 317 -5.67 -1.19 18.02
C ASP A 317 -4.17 -1.30 17.72
N LEU A 318 -3.62 -0.31 17.01
CA LEU A 318 -2.18 -0.26 16.74
C LEU A 318 -1.38 -0.06 18.03
N ALA A 319 -1.78 0.92 18.86
CA ALA A 319 -1.07 1.27 20.10
C ALA A 319 -1.02 0.13 21.12
N THR A 320 -2.06 -0.70 21.14
CA THR A 320 -2.17 -1.83 22.08
C THR A 320 -1.74 -3.16 21.46
N LEU A 321 -1.29 -3.16 20.20
CA LEU A 321 -0.99 -4.38 19.44
C LEU A 321 -2.17 -5.36 19.49
N ALA A 322 -3.38 -4.84 19.27
CA ALA A 322 -4.64 -5.56 19.48
C ALA A 322 -4.69 -6.85 18.66
N LYS A 323 -5.21 -7.91 19.28
CA LYS A 323 -5.45 -9.21 18.67
C LYS A 323 -6.92 -9.39 18.38
N GLN A 324 -7.24 -9.90 17.20
CA GLN A 324 -8.60 -10.05 16.69
C GLN A 324 -8.89 -11.52 16.37
N ASP A 325 -10.11 -11.97 16.66
CA ASP A 325 -10.53 -13.36 16.41
C ASP A 325 -10.64 -13.69 14.91
N ASP A 326 -10.90 -12.68 14.08
CA ASP A 326 -11.06 -12.78 12.65
C ASP A 326 -9.89 -12.16 11.86
N VAL A 327 -8.67 -12.24 12.43
CA VAL A 327 -7.45 -11.74 11.80
C VAL A 327 -7.23 -12.39 10.42
N VAL A 328 -6.88 -11.56 9.45
CA VAL A 328 -6.54 -12.00 8.08
C VAL A 328 -5.21 -11.43 7.58
N CYS A 329 -4.68 -10.43 8.29
CA CYS A 329 -3.39 -9.83 8.03
C CYS A 329 -2.83 -9.30 9.34
N MET A 330 -1.50 -9.25 9.46
CA MET A 330 -0.82 -8.64 10.58
C MET A 330 0.15 -7.59 10.08
N SER A 331 0.39 -6.57 10.89
CA SER A 331 1.43 -5.58 10.64
C SER A 331 2.07 -5.15 11.96
N ASN A 332 3.34 -4.78 11.91
CA ASN A 332 4.03 -4.13 13.03
C ASN A 332 4.46 -2.70 12.69
N HIS A 333 4.05 -2.20 11.53
CA HIS A 333 4.39 -0.84 11.15
C HIS A 333 3.62 0.17 12.03
N GLY A 334 4.37 1.11 12.61
CA GLY A 334 3.78 2.18 13.40
C GLY A 334 3.04 3.22 12.54
N TYR A 335 2.58 4.28 13.19
CA TYR A 335 1.90 5.37 12.50
C TYR A 335 2.85 6.10 11.55
N ASP A 336 2.54 6.10 10.26
CA ASP A 336 3.26 6.82 9.21
C ASP A 336 2.41 7.98 8.71
N ILE A 337 2.35 9.06 9.51
CA ILE A 337 1.51 10.20 9.23
C ILE A 337 2.36 11.38 8.76
N HIS A 338 2.24 11.71 7.48
CA HIS A 338 2.80 12.93 6.91
C HIS A 338 1.91 14.13 7.25
N ASN A 339 2.54 15.23 7.63
CA ASN A 339 1.79 16.42 8.03
C ASN A 339 0.89 16.92 6.88
N PHE A 340 -0.31 17.34 7.25
CA PHE A 340 -1.34 17.76 6.30
C PHE A 340 -1.04 19.13 5.70
N GLU A 341 -0.47 20.03 6.48
CA GLU A 341 -0.29 21.45 6.14
C GLU A 341 1.16 21.91 6.20
N ASP A 342 1.94 21.40 7.16
CA ASP A 342 3.33 21.76 7.39
C ASP A 342 4.31 20.73 6.86
N MET A 343 5.59 21.12 6.77
CA MET A 343 6.67 20.22 6.42
C MET A 343 6.91 19.15 7.50
N GLY A 344 7.36 17.99 7.08
CA GLY A 344 7.71 16.86 7.94
C GLY A 344 6.53 15.97 8.28
N ASN A 345 6.81 15.03 9.16
CA ASN A 345 5.84 14.04 9.62
C ASN A 345 5.28 14.45 10.99
N ILE A 346 4.07 14.03 11.29
CA ILE A 346 3.55 14.14 12.65
C ILE A 346 4.37 13.23 13.55
N LYS A 347 5.04 13.80 14.54
CA LYS A 347 5.89 13.03 15.46
C LYS A 347 5.10 12.43 16.63
N TRP A 348 4.07 13.15 17.08
CA TRP A 348 3.27 12.78 18.23
C TRP A 348 1.80 12.93 17.89
N ALA A 349 1.01 11.89 18.09
CA ALA A 349 -0.43 11.97 17.98
C ALA A 349 -1.08 11.63 19.32
N PRO A 350 -2.02 12.46 19.83
CA PRO A 350 -2.84 12.08 20.97
C PRO A 350 -3.83 11.00 20.54
N ILE A 351 -3.97 9.97 21.35
CA ILE A 351 -4.98 8.92 21.19
C ILE A 351 -5.65 8.64 22.53
N GLU A 352 -6.92 8.28 22.50
CA GLU A 352 -7.64 7.86 23.69
C GLU A 352 -7.50 6.36 23.90
N ILE A 353 -6.97 5.96 25.06
CA ILE A 353 -6.88 4.56 25.48
C ILE A 353 -7.51 4.45 26.87
N ASP A 354 -8.62 3.72 26.97
CA ASP A 354 -9.35 3.46 28.21
C ASP A 354 -9.74 4.74 28.98
N GLY A 355 -10.10 5.79 28.24
CA GLY A 355 -10.51 7.10 28.80
C GLY A 355 -9.35 8.01 29.19
N GLU A 356 -8.11 7.63 28.89
CA GLU A 356 -6.92 8.45 29.10
C GLU A 356 -6.30 8.87 27.77
N THR A 357 -5.98 10.15 27.63
CA THR A 357 -5.21 10.64 26.48
C THR A 357 -3.75 10.19 26.62
N ARG A 358 -3.30 9.38 25.68
CA ARG A 358 -1.90 8.96 25.56
C ARG A 358 -1.31 9.50 24.26
N TYR A 359 0.00 9.68 24.23
CA TYR A 359 0.69 10.16 23.04
C TYR A 359 1.45 9.03 22.38
N VAL A 360 1.18 8.75 21.11
CA VAL A 360 1.92 7.76 20.34
C VAL A 360 3.02 8.45 19.54
N ILE A 361 4.17 7.78 19.45
CA ILE A 361 5.26 8.20 18.56
C ILE A 361 4.89 7.74 17.15
N CYS A 362 4.76 8.71 16.26
CA CYS A 362 4.54 8.47 14.84
C CYS A 362 5.89 8.45 14.12
N ASN A 363 6.04 7.53 13.19
CA ASN A 363 7.25 7.33 12.40
C ASN A 363 8.54 7.03 13.19
N ALA A 364 9.12 5.93 12.89
CA ALA A 364 10.33 5.41 13.51
C ALA A 364 11.58 6.30 13.39
N GLY A 365 11.51 7.45 12.72
CA GLY A 365 12.67 8.34 12.54
C GLY A 365 12.66 9.62 13.36
N GLY A 366 11.59 9.96 14.05
CA GLY A 366 11.53 11.12 14.93
C GLY A 366 11.74 12.51 14.28
N PHE A 367 11.54 12.64 12.98
CA PHE A 367 11.71 13.89 12.22
C PHE A 367 10.38 14.62 12.01
N GLY A 368 9.65 14.90 13.08
CA GLY A 368 8.38 15.62 12.98
C GLY A 368 8.45 16.99 13.65
N THR A 369 7.60 17.89 13.17
CA THR A 369 7.49 19.29 13.64
C THR A 369 6.46 19.48 14.74
N THR A 370 5.72 18.45 15.14
CA THR A 370 4.64 18.58 16.11
C THR A 370 5.12 18.86 17.52
N THR A 371 4.32 19.61 18.25
CA THR A 371 4.53 19.95 19.65
C THR A 371 4.79 18.69 20.49
N ARG A 372 5.76 18.76 21.37
CA ARG A 372 6.02 17.70 22.36
C ARG A 372 4.77 17.46 23.21
N PRO A 373 4.51 16.20 23.63
CA PRO A 373 3.49 15.94 24.63
C PRO A 373 3.69 16.82 25.86
N PRO A 374 2.63 17.17 26.59
CA PRO A 374 2.77 17.80 27.88
C PRO A 374 3.75 17.05 28.78
N HIS A 375 4.49 17.77 29.59
CA HIS A 375 5.46 17.15 30.50
C HIS A 375 4.75 16.13 31.42
N GLY A 376 5.24 14.88 31.45
CA GLY A 376 4.65 13.79 32.21
C GLY A 376 3.48 13.07 31.54
N ALA A 377 3.08 13.46 30.32
CA ALA A 377 2.05 12.73 29.59
C ALA A 377 2.52 11.29 29.26
N PRO A 378 1.65 10.28 29.41
CA PRO A 378 2.00 8.91 29.08
C PRO A 378 2.26 8.76 27.58
N VAL A 379 3.42 8.21 27.23
CA VAL A 379 3.85 7.99 25.85
C VAL A 379 3.83 6.50 25.55
N VAL A 380 3.17 6.14 24.45
CA VAL A 380 3.20 4.78 23.89
C VAL A 380 4.15 4.78 22.70
N ASN A 381 5.20 3.97 22.80
CA ASN A 381 6.10 3.72 21.69
C ASN A 381 5.73 2.38 21.05
N ILE A 382 5.07 2.43 19.89
CA ILE A 382 4.98 1.25 19.03
C ILE A 382 6.37 1.14 18.41
N LYS A 383 7.14 0.11 18.78
CA LYS A 383 8.40 -0.23 18.11
C LYS A 383 8.07 -0.68 16.69
N GLY A 384 7.66 0.26 15.86
CA GLY A 384 7.29 0.00 14.49
C GLY A 384 8.51 -0.05 13.59
N GLN A 385 8.44 -0.88 12.56
CA GLN A 385 9.38 -1.16 11.48
C GLN A 385 10.35 -2.33 11.69
N SER A 386 10.20 -3.14 12.73
CA SER A 386 10.89 -4.41 12.73
C SER A 386 10.27 -5.31 11.64
N VAL A 387 11.10 -5.84 10.77
CA VAL A 387 10.77 -6.96 9.88
C VAL A 387 11.18 -8.28 10.51
N ASP A 388 11.47 -8.27 11.81
CA ASP A 388 11.87 -9.42 12.56
C ASP A 388 10.67 -10.33 12.83
N HIS A 389 10.67 -11.50 12.22
CA HIS A 389 9.64 -12.50 12.39
C HIS A 389 9.51 -12.99 13.83
N ALA A 390 10.63 -13.00 14.59
CA ALA A 390 10.61 -13.36 16.00
C ALA A 390 9.80 -12.34 16.82
N GLU A 391 9.84 -11.06 16.47
CA GLU A 391 9.03 -10.03 17.11
C GLU A 391 7.54 -10.18 16.75
N PHE A 392 7.22 -10.56 15.50
CA PHE A 392 5.87 -10.94 15.10
C PHE A 392 5.36 -12.15 15.86
N ASP A 393 6.16 -13.21 15.92
CA ASP A 393 5.80 -14.46 16.60
C ASP A 393 5.72 -14.28 18.12
N ALA A 394 6.40 -13.29 18.67
CA ALA A 394 6.30 -12.88 20.08
C ALA A 394 5.12 -11.92 20.36
N GLY A 395 4.29 -11.59 19.34
CA GLY A 395 3.13 -10.72 19.50
C GLY A 395 3.41 -9.23 19.30
N GLY A 396 4.60 -8.87 18.80
CA GLY A 396 5.00 -7.49 18.49
C GLY A 396 4.32 -6.86 17.28
N CYS A 397 3.11 -7.32 16.92
CA CYS A 397 2.30 -6.85 15.80
C CYS A 397 0.85 -6.65 16.21
N TYR A 398 0.11 -5.83 15.47
CA TYR A 398 -1.35 -5.73 15.57
C TYR A 398 -2.02 -6.52 14.45
N ASP A 399 -3.26 -6.90 14.68
CA ASP A 399 -4.08 -7.63 13.73
C ASP A 399 -4.93 -6.68 12.88
N ILE A 400 -5.08 -7.04 11.60
CA ILE A 400 -6.08 -6.45 10.70
C ILE A 400 -7.19 -7.50 10.55
N PRO A 401 -8.40 -7.25 11.11
CA PRO A 401 -9.49 -8.21 11.06
C PRO A 401 -10.20 -8.22 9.71
N TYR A 402 -10.81 -9.35 9.38
CA TYR A 402 -11.61 -9.53 8.16
C TYR A 402 -12.71 -8.48 8.03
N ARG A 403 -13.36 -8.15 9.12
CA ARG A 403 -14.43 -7.15 9.18
C ARG A 403 -14.03 -5.75 8.71
N CYS A 404 -12.72 -5.43 8.66
CA CYS A 404 -12.23 -4.20 8.03
C CYS A 404 -12.34 -4.20 6.51
N LEU A 405 -12.55 -5.35 5.89
CA LEU A 405 -12.66 -5.52 4.45
C LEU A 405 -14.11 -5.64 3.97
N VAL A 406 -15.08 -5.77 4.91
CA VAL A 406 -16.50 -5.98 4.64
C VAL A 406 -17.28 -4.68 4.83
N PRO A 407 -17.82 -4.05 3.76
CA PRO A 407 -18.64 -2.84 3.89
C PRO A 407 -19.93 -3.09 4.68
N VAL A 408 -20.39 -2.11 5.48
CA VAL A 408 -21.59 -2.28 6.34
C VAL A 408 -22.89 -2.47 5.56
N ARG A 409 -23.00 -2.00 4.32
CA ARG A 409 -24.27 -1.99 3.57
C ARG A 409 -24.30 -2.77 2.28
N VAL A 410 -23.21 -2.84 1.55
CA VAL A 410 -23.21 -3.43 0.20
C VAL A 410 -22.83 -4.90 0.28
N GLU A 411 -23.72 -5.77 -0.19
CA GLU A 411 -23.48 -7.20 -0.28
C GLU A 411 -22.70 -7.58 -1.56
N ASN A 412 -22.00 -8.71 -1.54
CA ASN A 412 -21.12 -9.20 -2.62
C ASN A 412 -19.97 -8.26 -2.98
N LEU A 413 -19.62 -7.35 -2.07
CA LEU A 413 -18.49 -6.44 -2.16
C LEU A 413 -17.51 -6.69 -1.02
N LEU A 414 -16.22 -6.72 -1.34
CA LEU A 414 -15.12 -6.57 -0.40
C LEU A 414 -14.24 -5.39 -0.82
N ALA A 415 -13.56 -4.77 0.12
CA ALA A 415 -12.55 -3.76 -0.16
C ALA A 415 -11.23 -4.14 0.49
N ALA A 416 -10.12 -4.07 -0.24
CA ALA A 416 -8.82 -4.47 0.28
C ALA A 416 -7.71 -3.53 -0.19
N GLY A 417 -6.77 -3.25 0.71
CA GLY A 417 -5.66 -2.35 0.46
C GLY A 417 -5.80 -1.03 1.19
N ARG A 418 -5.38 0.06 0.57
CA ARG A 418 -5.36 1.41 1.14
C ARG A 418 -6.75 1.92 1.58
N ASN A 419 -7.80 1.40 0.98
CA ASN A 419 -9.20 1.72 1.22
C ASN A 419 -9.90 0.84 2.28
N LEU A 420 -9.13 0.07 3.08
CA LEU A 420 -9.67 -0.67 4.22
C LEU A 420 -10.42 0.26 5.20
N SER A 421 -11.31 -0.32 5.99
CA SER A 421 -12.00 0.40 7.06
C SER A 421 -11.06 0.67 8.24
N ALA A 422 -10.62 1.89 8.36
CA ALA A 422 -9.73 2.33 9.44
C ALA A 422 -9.90 3.83 9.71
N ASP A 423 -9.60 4.27 10.94
CA ASP A 423 -9.36 5.69 11.18
C ASP A 423 -8.06 6.15 10.46
N ILE A 424 -7.85 7.45 10.38
CA ILE A 424 -6.71 8.01 9.65
C ILE A 424 -5.35 7.59 10.24
N HIS A 425 -5.27 7.41 11.55
CA HIS A 425 -4.05 7.02 12.25
C HIS A 425 -3.74 5.55 11.99
N ALA A 426 -4.72 4.67 12.19
CA ALA A 426 -4.55 3.24 11.93
C ALA A 426 -4.28 2.94 10.44
N GLN A 427 -5.00 3.62 9.55
CA GLN A 427 -4.79 3.49 8.11
C GLN A 427 -3.33 3.81 7.73
N SER A 428 -2.72 4.80 8.39
CA SER A 428 -1.35 5.20 8.09
C SER A 428 -0.32 4.07 8.33
N GLY A 429 -0.56 3.20 9.30
CA GLY A 429 0.27 2.01 9.56
C GLY A 429 -0.13 0.80 8.72
N ALA A 430 -1.43 0.62 8.46
CA ALA A 430 -1.96 -0.58 7.81
C ALA A 430 -1.90 -0.57 6.27
N ARG A 431 -1.59 0.58 5.63
CA ARG A 431 -1.60 0.77 4.17
C ARG A 431 -0.31 0.39 3.45
N LEU A 432 0.64 -0.23 4.13
CA LEU A 432 1.92 -0.58 3.51
C LEU A 432 1.75 -1.61 2.39
N VAL A 433 2.70 -1.62 1.46
CA VAL A 433 2.61 -2.37 0.21
C VAL A 433 2.32 -3.85 0.46
N MET A 434 3.05 -4.49 1.39
CA MET A 434 2.87 -5.92 1.66
C MET A 434 1.65 -6.22 2.53
N ALA A 435 1.27 -5.35 3.45
CA ALA A 435 0.00 -5.47 4.17
C ALA A 435 -1.19 -5.37 3.20
N CYS A 436 -1.16 -4.42 2.25
CA CYS A 436 -2.16 -4.32 1.19
C CYS A 436 -2.21 -5.58 0.33
N PHE A 437 -1.07 -6.15 -0.03
CA PHE A 437 -0.98 -7.40 -0.79
C PHE A 437 -1.63 -8.56 -0.02
N THR A 438 -1.30 -8.73 1.26
CA THR A 438 -1.87 -9.78 2.12
C THR A 438 -3.38 -9.60 2.32
N MET A 439 -3.86 -8.37 2.53
CA MET A 439 -5.30 -8.08 2.57
C MET A 439 -6.01 -8.45 1.26
N GLY A 440 -5.37 -8.20 0.11
CA GLY A 440 -5.87 -8.62 -1.19
C GLY A 440 -6.00 -10.14 -1.31
N GLU A 441 -4.97 -10.88 -0.91
CA GLU A 441 -5.01 -12.35 -0.87
C GLU A 441 -6.13 -12.86 0.03
N ALA A 442 -6.32 -12.22 1.19
CA ALA A 442 -7.40 -12.55 2.12
C ALA A 442 -8.79 -12.27 1.52
N ALA A 443 -8.98 -11.12 0.88
CA ALA A 443 -10.23 -10.78 0.22
C ALA A 443 -10.57 -11.75 -0.92
N GLY A 444 -9.58 -12.13 -1.74
CA GLY A 444 -9.75 -13.13 -2.81
C GLY A 444 -10.08 -14.53 -2.26
N THR A 445 -9.44 -14.93 -1.15
CA THR A 445 -9.74 -16.19 -0.47
C THR A 445 -11.17 -16.18 0.08
N ALA A 446 -11.57 -15.11 0.78
CA ALA A 446 -12.91 -14.95 1.34
C ALA A 446 -13.99 -14.95 0.26
N MET A 447 -13.79 -14.21 -0.83
CA MET A 447 -14.71 -14.19 -1.97
C MET A 447 -14.85 -15.60 -2.58
N SER A 448 -13.75 -16.34 -2.70
CA SER A 448 -13.75 -17.72 -3.21
C SER A 448 -14.56 -18.66 -2.33
N ILE A 449 -14.45 -18.55 -1.01
CA ILE A 449 -15.25 -19.32 -0.05
C ILE A 449 -16.74 -18.96 -0.18
N ALA A 450 -17.05 -17.66 -0.23
CA ALA A 450 -18.41 -17.16 -0.37
C ALA A 450 -19.09 -17.73 -1.63
N LEU A 451 -18.43 -17.62 -2.77
CA LEU A 451 -18.94 -18.14 -4.05
C LEU A 451 -19.11 -19.66 -4.05
N LYS A 452 -18.18 -20.41 -3.46
CA LYS A 452 -18.24 -21.88 -3.34
C LYS A 452 -19.43 -22.34 -2.51
N LYS A 453 -19.73 -21.60 -1.44
CA LYS A 453 -20.83 -21.92 -0.51
C LYS A 453 -22.17 -21.29 -0.91
N GLY A 454 -22.20 -20.36 -1.86
CA GLY A 454 -23.42 -19.63 -2.23
C GLY A 454 -23.90 -18.69 -1.13
N VAL A 455 -22.96 -18.12 -0.35
CA VAL A 455 -23.23 -17.15 0.71
C VAL A 455 -22.62 -15.80 0.33
N THR A 456 -22.97 -14.74 1.05
CA THR A 456 -22.31 -13.42 0.86
C THR A 456 -20.95 -13.38 1.58
N PRO A 457 -20.02 -12.50 1.17
CA PRO A 457 -18.74 -12.31 1.87
C PRO A 457 -18.89 -12.07 3.37
N ARG A 458 -19.93 -11.34 3.79
CA ARG A 458 -20.27 -11.08 5.20
C ARG A 458 -20.53 -12.35 6.01
N GLN A 459 -21.01 -13.41 5.35
CA GLN A 459 -21.36 -14.68 5.97
C GLN A 459 -20.23 -15.69 5.94
N VAL A 460 -19.06 -15.32 5.45
CA VAL A 460 -17.89 -16.22 5.43
C VAL A 460 -17.47 -16.54 6.86
N GLU A 461 -17.35 -17.83 7.14
CA GLU A 461 -16.96 -18.30 8.47
C GLU A 461 -15.45 -18.03 8.68
N ARG A 462 -15.14 -17.29 9.74
CA ARG A 462 -13.79 -16.77 10.03
C ARG A 462 -12.72 -17.87 10.16
N VAL A 463 -13.05 -18.98 10.84
CA VAL A 463 -12.09 -20.08 11.07
C VAL A 463 -11.76 -20.78 9.77
N GLU A 464 -12.75 -20.96 8.89
CA GLU A 464 -12.51 -21.52 7.56
C GLU A 464 -11.61 -20.62 6.73
N LEU A 465 -11.89 -19.31 6.73
CA LEU A 465 -11.03 -18.33 6.05
C LEU A 465 -9.59 -18.38 6.57
N GLN A 466 -9.41 -18.40 7.87
CA GLN A 466 -8.09 -18.47 8.50
C GLN A 466 -7.34 -19.75 8.13
N ARG A 467 -8.03 -20.90 8.09
CA ARG A 467 -7.45 -22.17 7.66
C ARG A 467 -6.97 -22.14 6.21
N GLU A 468 -7.79 -21.60 5.32
CA GLU A 468 -7.46 -21.45 3.90
C GLU A 468 -6.26 -20.49 3.70
N LEU A 469 -6.18 -19.40 4.48
CA LEU A 469 -5.06 -18.48 4.45
C LEU A 469 -3.76 -19.14 4.89
N VAL A 470 -3.79 -19.84 6.03
CA VAL A 470 -2.60 -20.58 6.52
C VAL A 470 -2.19 -21.69 5.54
N ALA A 471 -3.14 -22.42 4.97
CA ALA A 471 -2.86 -23.43 3.94
C ALA A 471 -2.23 -22.82 2.67
N SER A 472 -2.51 -21.56 2.39
CA SER A 472 -1.89 -20.79 1.30
C SER A 472 -0.54 -20.16 1.67
N GLY A 473 -0.05 -20.37 2.90
CA GLY A 473 1.23 -19.85 3.40
C GLY A 473 1.15 -18.44 3.97
N VAL A 474 -0.05 -17.88 4.18
CA VAL A 474 -0.22 -16.58 4.82
C VAL A 474 0.05 -16.71 6.32
N ASN A 475 0.92 -15.86 6.86
CA ASN A 475 1.13 -15.79 8.30
C ASN A 475 0.12 -14.83 8.94
N ILE A 476 -0.76 -15.39 9.76
CA ILE A 476 -1.75 -14.68 10.58
C ILE A 476 -1.52 -14.90 12.08
N GLY A 477 -0.29 -15.23 12.47
CA GLY A 477 0.08 -15.49 13.85
C GLY A 477 -0.47 -16.80 14.40
N GLN A 478 -0.61 -17.82 13.56
CA GLN A 478 -1.12 -19.15 13.92
C GLN A 478 -0.33 -19.85 15.01
N ARG A 479 0.82 -19.34 15.42
CA ARG A 479 1.65 -19.80 16.52
C ARG A 479 1.34 -19.13 17.83
N MET A 480 0.92 -17.87 17.76
CA MET A 480 0.55 -17.07 18.91
C MET A 480 -0.90 -17.33 19.35
N ARG A 481 -1.71 -17.92 18.47
CA ARG A 481 -3.13 -18.09 18.66
C ARG A 481 -3.58 -19.50 18.28
N ARG A 482 -4.60 -20.00 18.98
CA ARG A 482 -5.22 -21.26 18.62
C ARG A 482 -6.29 -21.01 17.56
N ILE A 483 -6.06 -21.54 16.35
CA ILE A 483 -7.06 -21.58 15.29
C ILE A 483 -7.68 -22.99 15.30
N PRO A 484 -8.98 -23.15 15.56
CA PRO A 484 -9.61 -24.45 15.65
C PRO A 484 -9.38 -25.27 14.37
N GLY A 485 -8.94 -26.53 14.49
CA GLY A 485 -8.67 -27.44 13.38
C GLY A 485 -7.38 -27.20 12.59
N LEU A 486 -6.56 -26.25 13.04
CA LEU A 486 -5.14 -26.22 12.69
C LEU A 486 -4.39 -26.91 13.82
N GLU A 487 -4.22 -28.23 13.68
CA GLU A 487 -3.36 -28.98 14.59
C GLU A 487 -1.91 -28.80 14.14
N ARG A 488 -1.01 -28.56 15.11
CA ARG A 488 0.43 -28.64 14.86
C ARG A 488 0.73 -30.04 14.34
N GLN A 489 1.47 -30.16 13.25
CA GLN A 489 1.99 -31.46 12.85
C GLN A 489 3.00 -31.90 13.92
N GLU A 490 2.84 -33.14 14.43
CA GLU A 490 3.82 -33.73 15.34
C GLU A 490 5.20 -33.71 14.67
N GLY A 491 6.16 -33.05 15.28
CA GLY A 491 7.54 -32.93 14.78
C GLY A 491 7.93 -31.55 14.22
N GLU A 492 7.06 -30.58 14.16
CA GLU A 492 7.44 -29.18 13.92
C GLU A 492 8.12 -28.64 15.17
N ALA A 493 9.45 -28.55 15.12
CA ALA A 493 10.24 -28.03 16.22
C ALA A 493 9.92 -26.56 16.48
N ASP A 494 9.70 -26.19 17.75
CA ASP A 494 9.49 -24.80 18.18
C ASP A 494 10.61 -23.83 17.71
N GLY A 495 11.77 -24.35 17.31
CA GLY A 495 12.93 -23.59 16.83
C GLY A 495 12.82 -23.11 15.37
N ASP A 496 12.18 -23.87 14.49
CA ASP A 496 12.13 -23.54 13.06
C ASP A 496 11.26 -22.32 12.74
N TYR A 497 10.50 -21.93 13.70
CA TYR A 497 9.58 -20.82 13.58
C TYR A 497 9.98 -19.57 14.37
N ARG A 498 10.80 -19.69 15.40
CA ARG A 498 11.18 -18.56 16.28
C ARG A 498 11.98 -17.46 15.59
N ASN A 499 12.61 -17.78 14.47
CA ASN A 499 13.49 -16.84 13.75
C ASN A 499 12.90 -16.33 12.44
N GLY A 500 11.64 -16.61 12.13
CA GLY A 500 11.07 -16.24 10.84
C GLY A 500 11.68 -16.99 9.65
N GLU A 501 12.58 -17.91 9.92
CA GLU A 501 13.39 -18.64 8.94
C GLU A 501 12.55 -19.56 8.04
N PHE A 502 11.41 -20.04 8.51
CA PHE A 502 10.64 -21.00 7.76
C PHE A 502 10.05 -20.44 6.46
N ILE A 503 9.50 -19.25 6.50
CA ILE A 503 8.93 -18.62 5.29
C ILE A 503 10.01 -17.87 4.51
N ALA A 504 10.98 -17.27 5.21
CA ALA A 504 12.04 -16.49 4.60
C ALA A 504 13.22 -17.32 4.11
N GLU A 505 13.79 -18.20 4.92
CA GLU A 505 15.04 -18.88 4.55
C GLU A 505 14.88 -20.01 3.53
N LYS A 506 13.77 -20.73 3.50
CA LYS A 506 13.54 -21.71 2.43
C LYS A 506 13.11 -21.08 1.12
N HIS A 507 12.63 -19.85 1.14
CA HIS A 507 11.99 -19.24 -0.02
C HIS A 507 12.41 -17.80 -0.34
N VAL A 508 12.98 -17.02 0.59
CA VAL A 508 13.42 -15.63 0.41
C VAL A 508 14.55 -15.26 1.40
N ALA A 509 15.29 -16.23 1.86
CA ALA A 509 16.25 -16.13 2.96
C ALA A 509 17.28 -14.99 2.90
N PRO A 510 17.92 -14.69 1.75
CA PRO A 510 18.94 -13.63 1.74
C PRO A 510 18.38 -12.24 1.98
N VAL A 511 17.14 -11.99 1.56
CA VAL A 511 16.52 -10.66 1.52
C VAL A 511 16.20 -10.12 2.92
N GLN A 512 15.84 -10.98 3.87
CA GLN A 512 15.36 -10.51 5.17
C GLN A 512 16.47 -10.21 6.18
N LYS A 513 17.53 -10.98 6.17
CA LYS A 513 18.66 -10.77 7.08
C LYS A 513 19.39 -9.46 6.78
N ASP A 514 19.62 -9.21 5.50
CA ASP A 514 20.28 -8.00 5.03
C ASP A 514 19.37 -6.76 5.14
N THR A 515 18.05 -6.93 5.07
CA THR A 515 17.08 -5.83 5.23
C THR A 515 17.07 -5.29 6.66
N LEU A 516 17.24 -6.14 7.67
CA LEU A 516 17.35 -5.72 9.06
C LEU A 516 18.59 -4.83 9.29
N GLU A 517 19.71 -5.22 8.71
CA GLU A 517 20.95 -4.43 8.81
C GLU A 517 20.82 -3.08 8.07
N PHE A 518 20.15 -3.08 6.92
CA PHE A 518 19.89 -1.85 6.15
C PHE A 518 18.92 -0.89 6.86
N VAL A 519 17.81 -1.42 7.40
CA VAL A 519 16.82 -0.60 8.14
C VAL A 519 17.39 -0.05 9.45
N ARG A 520 18.30 -0.79 10.08
CA ARG A 520 19.01 -0.33 11.28
C ARG A 520 20.16 0.62 11.00
N GLY A 521 20.55 0.78 9.73
CA GLY A 521 21.70 1.60 9.34
C GLY A 521 23.04 0.96 9.71
N GLU A 522 23.08 -0.36 9.89
CA GLU A 522 24.27 -1.13 10.28
C GLU A 522 25.14 -1.53 9.07
N LYS A 523 24.68 -1.24 7.82
CA LYS A 523 25.45 -1.35 6.57
C LYS A 523 25.15 -0.22 5.61
#